data_f0a9f9c32c5f223ed7425ff03bc1f894
#
_entry.id   f0a9f9c32c5f223ed7425ff03bc1f894
#
_cell.length_a   1.000
_cell.length_b   1.000
_cell.length_c   1.000
_cell.angle_alpha   90.00
_cell.angle_beta   90.00
_cell.angle_gamma   90.00
#
_symmetry.space_group_name_H-M   'P 1'
#
loop_
_entity.id
_entity.type
_entity.pdbx_description
1 polymer ?
#
loop_
_entity_poly.entity_id
_entity_poly.type
_entity_poly.pdbx_seq_one_letter_code
_entity_poly.pdbx_strand_id
1 'polypeptide(L)'
;MSIKNLLKVAITAILSNKFRSFLSMLGIIIGVAAVIIMMAIGQGSKQSVREELSKMGTNLLTLRPGADRRGGVRRDPSSMQTLKMADYQSLISDATLITHISPEVTSSGQVIHGANNTTSSLYGESPEYLDIKLWTVEEGDCFTEEDVRKSAKVCVVGRTVVEELFGDKYAPCVGKTIRFKSIPFRIVGVLKSKGYNSWGMDQDNVLIAPYTTVMKRIAAQSYFNSISMSALSEDLSEEAIDEITQIIRRNHKLKEDAEDDFTIRSQQEMMETMGSTMDTITIILVVAAAFSLLVAGIGIMNIMLVSVTERTKEIGLRMSVGARGVDIMSQFLIESIMISLTGAILGVFLGYGGSWIASTFFALPSNVPFWSVGVSFCVCAFIGVFFGYVPARKAARMDPIEALRYE
;
A
#
# COMPACT_ATOMS: atom_id res chain seq x y z
N MET A 1 30.08 -16.91 38.04
CA MET A 1 29.49 -15.60 38.55
C MET A 1 27.98 -15.63 38.47
N SER A 2 27.26 -14.99 39.45
CA SER A 2 25.79 -14.86 39.36
C SER A 2 25.42 -13.89 38.23
N ILE A 3 24.36 -14.21 37.47
CA ILE A 3 23.83 -13.38 36.35
C ILE A 3 23.54 -11.94 36.82
N LYS A 4 23.04 -11.75 38.04
CA LYS A 4 22.82 -10.42 38.66
C LYS A 4 24.11 -9.57 38.73
N ASN A 5 25.23 -10.20 39.10
CA ASN A 5 26.50 -9.49 39.19
C ASN A 5 27.07 -9.13 37.80
N LEU A 6 26.89 -9.99 36.80
CA LEU A 6 27.27 -9.72 35.40
C LEU A 6 26.51 -8.54 34.83
N LEU A 7 25.19 -8.49 35.06
CA LEU A 7 24.34 -7.36 34.63
C LEU A 7 24.75 -6.05 35.31
N LYS A 8 25.05 -6.05 36.62
CA LYS A 8 25.50 -4.87 37.34
C LYS A 8 26.82 -4.32 36.79
N VAL A 9 27.76 -5.24 36.50
CA VAL A 9 29.06 -4.87 35.93
C VAL A 9 28.91 -4.29 34.51
N ALA A 10 28.04 -4.91 33.67
CA ALA A 10 27.75 -4.39 32.33
C ALA A 10 27.11 -2.99 32.35
N ILE A 11 26.14 -2.74 33.21
CA ILE A 11 25.51 -1.45 33.38
C ILE A 11 26.54 -0.39 33.85
N THR A 12 27.38 -0.73 34.82
CA THR A 12 28.43 0.18 35.32
C THR A 12 29.44 0.50 34.22
N ALA A 13 29.81 -0.49 33.38
CA ALA A 13 30.71 -0.30 32.26
C ALA A 13 30.14 0.65 31.18
N ILE A 14 28.84 0.54 30.88
CA ILE A 14 28.11 1.43 29.94
C ILE A 14 28.10 2.87 30.50
N LEU A 15 27.85 3.01 31.79
CA LEU A 15 27.74 4.33 32.43
C LEU A 15 29.09 5.02 32.67
N SER A 16 30.20 4.28 32.78
CA SER A 16 31.56 4.84 32.96
C SER A 16 32.06 5.54 31.70
N ASN A 17 31.71 5.08 30.49
CA ASN A 17 32.13 5.64 29.21
C ASN A 17 30.94 6.01 28.33
N LYS A 18 30.09 6.96 28.80
CA LYS A 18 28.80 7.34 28.20
C LYS A 18 28.90 7.70 26.71
N PHE A 19 29.90 8.50 26.32
CA PHE A 19 30.03 8.96 24.93
C PHE A 19 30.36 7.79 23.98
N ARG A 20 31.26 6.90 24.37
CA ARG A 20 31.63 5.72 23.58
C ARG A 20 30.45 4.75 23.46
N SER A 21 29.77 4.47 24.57
CA SER A 21 28.58 3.60 24.59
C SER A 21 27.46 4.17 23.72
N PHE A 22 27.22 5.47 23.79
CA PHE A 22 26.23 6.16 22.95
C PHE A 22 26.60 6.06 21.46
N LEU A 23 27.85 6.29 21.09
CA LEU A 23 28.30 6.21 19.70
C LEU A 23 28.16 4.78 19.14
N SER A 24 28.43 3.74 19.99
CA SER A 24 28.21 2.34 19.63
C SER A 24 26.74 2.02 19.41
N MET A 25 25.87 2.53 20.28
CA MET A 25 24.43 2.32 20.21
C MET A 25 23.79 3.09 19.06
N LEU A 26 24.35 4.23 18.65
CA LEU A 26 23.77 5.13 17.64
C LEU A 26 23.45 4.41 16.33
N GLY A 27 24.36 3.57 15.84
CA GLY A 27 24.14 2.77 14.64
C GLY A 27 22.97 1.80 14.78
N ILE A 28 22.84 1.15 15.95
CA ILE A 28 21.73 0.22 16.24
C ILE A 28 20.43 1.03 16.38
N ILE A 29 20.47 2.15 17.08
CA ILE A 29 19.29 3.02 17.26
C ILE A 29 18.74 3.45 15.92
N ILE A 30 19.60 3.95 15.02
CA ILE A 30 19.21 4.37 13.67
C ILE A 30 18.70 3.17 12.85
N GLY A 31 19.41 2.06 12.88
CA GLY A 31 19.02 0.85 12.13
C GLY A 31 17.67 0.29 12.55
N VAL A 32 17.44 0.15 13.85
CA VAL A 32 16.16 -0.34 14.39
C VAL A 32 15.03 0.66 14.13
N ALA A 33 15.27 1.95 14.35
CA ALA A 33 14.26 2.98 14.05
C ALA A 33 13.87 2.95 12.56
N ALA A 34 14.85 2.85 11.67
CA ALA A 34 14.60 2.74 10.23
C ALA A 34 13.77 1.50 9.89
N VAL A 35 14.11 0.31 10.42
CA VAL A 35 13.34 -0.92 10.21
C VAL A 35 11.88 -0.73 10.65
N ILE A 36 11.65 -0.20 11.85
CA ILE A 36 10.30 -0.01 12.39
C ILE A 36 9.50 0.99 11.55
N ILE A 37 10.09 2.12 11.17
CA ILE A 37 9.41 3.13 10.34
C ILE A 37 9.06 2.53 8.97
N MET A 38 9.99 1.82 8.33
CA MET A 38 9.77 1.21 7.01
C MET A 38 8.67 0.15 7.05
N MET A 39 8.69 -0.72 8.07
CA MET A 39 7.64 -1.72 8.26
C MET A 39 6.29 -1.09 8.57
N ALA A 40 6.28 -0.01 9.36
CA ALA A 40 5.05 0.71 9.69
C ALA A 40 4.42 1.35 8.45
N ILE A 41 5.21 2.00 7.62
CA ILE A 41 4.73 2.62 6.36
C ILE A 41 4.29 1.53 5.37
N GLY A 42 5.06 0.46 5.23
CA GLY A 42 4.71 -0.67 4.35
C GLY A 42 3.37 -1.31 4.71
N GLN A 43 3.17 -1.65 5.98
CA GLN A 43 1.92 -2.22 6.47
C GLN A 43 0.77 -1.21 6.43
N GLY A 44 1.01 0.04 6.79
CA GLY A 44 0.02 1.11 6.72
C GLY A 44 -0.46 1.36 5.29
N SER A 45 0.46 1.40 4.34
CA SER A 45 0.14 1.55 2.91
C SER A 45 -0.67 0.37 2.38
N LYS A 46 -0.29 -0.86 2.72
CA LYS A 46 -1.04 -2.07 2.35
C LYS A 46 -2.48 -2.05 2.91
N GLN A 47 -2.62 -1.67 4.17
CA GLN A 47 -3.92 -1.54 4.82
C GLN A 47 -4.77 -0.44 4.17
N SER A 48 -4.19 0.72 3.90
CA SER A 48 -4.88 1.85 3.27
C SER A 48 -5.37 1.50 1.85
N VAL A 49 -4.53 0.83 1.05
CA VAL A 49 -4.92 0.34 -0.29
C VAL A 49 -6.08 -0.65 -0.18
N ARG A 50 -6.02 -1.59 0.77
CA ARG A 50 -7.08 -2.57 0.99
C ARG A 50 -8.42 -1.91 1.38
N GLU A 51 -8.37 -0.94 2.29
CA GLU A 51 -9.56 -0.18 2.71
C GLU A 51 -10.16 0.64 1.58
N GLU A 52 -9.33 1.28 0.76
CA GLU A 52 -9.78 2.06 -0.39
C GLU A 52 -10.46 1.18 -1.45
N LEU A 53 -9.83 0.06 -1.79
CA LEU A 53 -10.38 -0.88 -2.75
C LEU A 53 -11.66 -1.55 -2.24
N SER A 54 -11.75 -1.85 -0.94
CA SER A 54 -12.97 -2.41 -0.34
C SER A 54 -14.17 -1.45 -0.43
N LYS A 55 -13.95 -0.12 -0.42
CA LYS A 55 -15.01 0.88 -0.63
C LYS A 55 -15.57 0.91 -2.04
N MET A 56 -14.89 0.29 -3.00
CA MET A 56 -15.32 0.20 -4.40
C MET A 56 -16.07 -1.09 -4.72
N GLY A 57 -16.26 -2.00 -3.75
CA GLY A 57 -16.85 -3.33 -3.90
C GLY A 57 -15.77 -4.41 -4.10
N THR A 58 -15.77 -5.42 -3.23
CA THR A 58 -14.74 -6.49 -3.25
C THR A 58 -14.91 -7.46 -4.41
N ASN A 59 -16.12 -7.63 -4.91
CA ASN A 59 -16.52 -8.54 -6.01
C ASN A 59 -16.62 -7.86 -7.38
N LEU A 60 -15.98 -6.67 -7.52
CA LEU A 60 -15.99 -5.92 -8.78
C LEU A 60 -15.11 -6.58 -9.83
N LEU A 61 -15.70 -6.83 -11.00
CA LEU A 61 -15.05 -7.30 -12.22
C LEU A 61 -15.13 -6.20 -13.29
N THR A 62 -14.05 -5.95 -14.00
CA THR A 62 -14.03 -4.99 -15.09
C THR A 62 -13.49 -5.64 -16.36
N LEU A 63 -14.36 -5.78 -17.35
CA LEU A 63 -14.01 -6.25 -18.70
C LEU A 63 -13.59 -5.04 -19.54
N ARG A 64 -12.41 -5.10 -20.14
CA ARG A 64 -11.85 -4.05 -21.01
C ARG A 64 -11.40 -4.65 -22.34
N PRO A 65 -11.34 -3.83 -23.42
CA PRO A 65 -10.68 -4.27 -24.64
C PRO A 65 -9.25 -4.70 -24.34
N GLY A 66 -8.82 -5.84 -24.86
CA GLY A 66 -7.47 -6.35 -24.73
C GLY A 66 -6.49 -5.66 -25.66
N ALA A 67 -5.19 -5.82 -25.40
CA ALA A 67 -4.15 -5.36 -26.30
C ALA A 67 -3.87 -6.43 -27.36
N ASP A 68 -4.22 -6.19 -28.62
CA ASP A 68 -3.86 -7.07 -29.72
C ASP A 68 -2.33 -7.01 -29.94
N ARG A 69 -1.67 -8.18 -29.87
CA ARG A 69 -0.25 -8.38 -30.20
C ARG A 69 -0.11 -8.79 -31.67
N ARG A 70 -0.52 -7.96 -32.61
CA ARG A 70 -0.23 -8.20 -34.03
C ARG A 70 1.17 -7.71 -34.39
N GLY A 71 2.07 -8.64 -34.64
CA GLY A 71 3.41 -8.34 -35.15
C GLY A 71 4.38 -7.72 -34.12
N GLY A 72 4.24 -8.03 -32.82
CA GLY A 72 5.17 -7.58 -31.76
C GLY A 72 4.97 -6.13 -31.27
N VAL A 73 4.05 -5.38 -31.86
CA VAL A 73 3.69 -4.02 -31.42
C VAL A 73 2.43 -4.08 -30.57
N ARG A 74 2.55 -3.67 -29.32
CA ARG A 74 1.41 -3.55 -28.39
C ARG A 74 0.61 -2.31 -28.78
N ARG A 75 -0.61 -2.50 -29.31
CA ARG A 75 -1.54 -1.38 -29.50
C ARG A 75 -2.12 -0.93 -28.17
N ASP A 76 -2.40 0.36 -28.06
CA ASP A 76 -3.07 0.91 -26.88
C ASP A 76 -4.46 0.29 -26.74
N PRO A 77 -4.81 -0.35 -25.58
CA PRO A 77 -6.13 -0.92 -25.34
C PRO A 77 -7.29 0.08 -25.58
N SER A 78 -7.04 1.36 -25.36
CA SER A 78 -8.04 2.43 -25.58
C SER A 78 -8.39 2.63 -27.08
N SER A 79 -7.56 2.15 -28.00
CA SER A 79 -7.81 2.23 -29.46
C SER A 79 -8.61 1.05 -29.99
N MET A 80 -8.89 0.02 -29.19
CA MET A 80 -9.59 -1.18 -29.61
C MET A 80 -11.09 -1.05 -29.37
N GLN A 81 -11.87 -1.33 -30.40
CA GLN A 81 -13.33 -1.19 -30.43
C GLN A 81 -14.01 -2.57 -30.42
N THR A 82 -13.54 -3.47 -29.55
CA THR A 82 -13.98 -4.87 -29.54
C THR A 82 -15.28 -5.07 -28.80
N LEU A 83 -15.50 -4.34 -27.69
CA LEU A 83 -16.69 -4.50 -26.86
C LEU A 83 -17.91 -3.78 -27.44
N LYS A 84 -18.94 -4.52 -27.78
CA LYS A 84 -20.14 -4.04 -28.46
C LYS A 84 -21.40 -4.31 -27.64
N MET A 85 -22.53 -3.76 -28.10
CA MET A 85 -23.84 -3.98 -27.49
C MET A 85 -24.22 -5.47 -27.45
N ALA A 86 -23.79 -6.28 -28.45
CA ALA A 86 -24.06 -7.72 -28.45
C ALA A 86 -23.40 -8.42 -27.27
N ASP A 87 -22.19 -8.01 -26.87
CA ASP A 87 -21.47 -8.61 -25.76
C ASP A 87 -22.16 -8.30 -24.43
N TYR A 88 -22.58 -7.04 -24.24
CA TYR A 88 -23.38 -6.64 -23.09
C TYR A 88 -24.68 -7.43 -22.98
N GLN A 89 -25.41 -7.59 -24.10
CA GLN A 89 -26.65 -8.36 -24.11
C GLN A 89 -26.43 -9.83 -23.80
N SER A 90 -25.39 -10.45 -24.35
CA SER A 90 -25.06 -11.84 -24.06
C SER A 90 -24.63 -12.05 -22.61
N LEU A 91 -23.91 -11.10 -22.02
CA LEU A 91 -23.59 -11.16 -20.59
C LEU A 91 -24.84 -11.08 -19.72
N ILE A 92 -25.82 -10.23 -20.03
CA ILE A 92 -27.08 -10.16 -19.30
C ILE A 92 -27.88 -11.45 -19.41
N SER A 93 -27.87 -12.10 -20.59
CA SER A 93 -28.71 -13.29 -20.83
C SER A 93 -28.09 -14.61 -20.34
N ASP A 94 -26.75 -14.72 -20.44
CA ASP A 94 -26.05 -15.98 -20.29
C ASP A 94 -25.22 -16.07 -19.00
N ALA A 95 -24.82 -14.96 -18.40
CA ALA A 95 -24.01 -14.99 -17.18
C ALA A 95 -24.88 -15.27 -15.95
N THR A 96 -24.49 -16.29 -15.18
CA THR A 96 -25.23 -16.74 -13.99
C THR A 96 -24.57 -16.33 -12.67
N LEU A 97 -23.26 -16.06 -12.72
CA LEU A 97 -22.46 -15.70 -11.55
C LEU A 97 -22.31 -14.19 -11.34
N ILE A 98 -23.08 -13.36 -12.09
CA ILE A 98 -23.07 -11.91 -12.03
C ILE A 98 -24.40 -11.40 -11.49
N THR A 99 -24.35 -10.45 -10.54
CA THR A 99 -25.54 -9.81 -9.95
C THR A 99 -25.92 -8.52 -10.64
N HIS A 100 -24.94 -7.68 -10.97
CA HIS A 100 -25.13 -6.38 -11.60
C HIS A 100 -24.15 -6.20 -12.74
N ILE A 101 -24.58 -5.52 -13.79
CA ILE A 101 -23.77 -5.26 -14.98
C ILE A 101 -24.03 -3.87 -15.54
N SER A 102 -22.99 -3.10 -15.82
CA SER A 102 -23.07 -1.80 -16.46
C SER A 102 -22.03 -1.63 -17.56
N PRO A 103 -22.45 -1.25 -18.78
CA PRO A 103 -21.56 -0.90 -19.87
C PRO A 103 -21.10 0.55 -19.68
N GLU A 104 -19.80 0.79 -19.81
CA GLU A 104 -19.20 2.11 -19.57
C GLU A 104 -18.81 2.81 -20.88
N VAL A 105 -19.23 4.05 -21.02
CA VAL A 105 -18.80 4.98 -22.08
C VAL A 105 -18.31 6.25 -21.42
N THR A 106 -17.02 6.57 -21.55
CA THR A 106 -16.41 7.71 -20.88
C THR A 106 -16.16 8.89 -21.84
N SER A 107 -16.33 10.09 -21.35
CA SER A 107 -15.95 11.32 -22.02
C SER A 107 -15.57 12.39 -21.00
N SER A 108 -14.45 13.06 -21.21
CA SER A 108 -14.08 14.22 -20.39
C SER A 108 -14.35 15.52 -21.14
N GLY A 109 -14.76 16.56 -20.41
CA GLY A 109 -15.06 17.82 -21.04
C GLY A 109 -15.53 18.88 -20.05
N GLN A 110 -15.80 20.07 -20.61
CA GLN A 110 -16.28 21.20 -19.83
C GLN A 110 -17.77 21.07 -19.52
N VAL A 111 -18.10 21.33 -18.27
CA VAL A 111 -19.47 21.44 -17.75
C VAL A 111 -19.75 22.91 -17.47
N ILE A 112 -20.92 23.42 -17.88
CA ILE A 112 -21.27 24.84 -17.78
C ILE A 112 -22.65 25.00 -17.16
N HIS A 113 -22.76 25.90 -16.21
CA HIS A 113 -24.03 26.38 -15.67
C HIS A 113 -24.00 27.92 -15.49
N GLY A 114 -24.83 28.65 -16.25
CA GLY A 114 -24.78 30.10 -16.22
C GLY A 114 -23.42 30.66 -16.62
N ALA A 115 -22.77 31.39 -15.73
CA ALA A 115 -21.44 31.95 -15.91
C ALA A 115 -20.32 31.02 -15.39
N ASN A 116 -20.67 30.00 -14.62
CA ASN A 116 -19.70 29.10 -14.02
C ASN A 116 -19.40 27.89 -14.92
N ASN A 117 -18.18 27.43 -14.88
CA ASN A 117 -17.76 26.23 -15.61
C ASN A 117 -16.70 25.44 -14.84
N THR A 118 -16.67 24.12 -15.08
CA THR A 118 -15.64 23.22 -14.56
C THR A 118 -15.32 22.15 -15.59
N THR A 119 -14.19 21.47 -15.42
CA THR A 119 -13.85 20.28 -16.22
C THR A 119 -14.17 19.04 -15.40
N SER A 120 -14.98 18.15 -15.95
CA SER A 120 -15.37 16.91 -15.29
C SER A 120 -15.40 15.73 -16.26
N SER A 121 -15.40 14.52 -15.69
CA SER A 121 -15.61 13.29 -16.44
C SER A 121 -17.09 12.91 -16.43
N LEU A 122 -17.61 12.61 -17.63
CA LEU A 122 -18.96 12.09 -17.83
C LEU A 122 -18.87 10.59 -18.11
N TYR A 123 -19.48 9.80 -17.23
CA TYR A 123 -19.64 8.36 -17.36
C TYR A 123 -21.04 8.04 -17.86
N GLY A 124 -21.11 7.36 -18.98
CA GLY A 124 -22.34 6.80 -19.52
C GLY A 124 -22.48 5.36 -19.02
N GLU A 125 -23.48 5.12 -18.19
CA GLU A 125 -23.65 3.89 -17.41
C GLU A 125 -25.11 3.43 -17.44
N SER A 126 -25.36 2.21 -16.92
CA SER A 126 -26.70 1.78 -16.51
C SER A 126 -27.01 2.23 -15.08
N PRO A 127 -28.29 2.21 -14.64
CA PRO A 127 -28.64 2.53 -13.24
C PRO A 127 -27.93 1.63 -12.22
N GLU A 128 -27.66 0.37 -12.56
CA GLU A 128 -27.00 -0.63 -11.72
C GLU A 128 -25.55 -0.26 -11.37
N TYR A 129 -24.94 0.67 -12.11
CA TYR A 129 -23.58 1.15 -11.83
C TYR A 129 -23.43 1.70 -10.43
N LEU A 130 -24.48 2.33 -9.89
CA LEU A 130 -24.44 2.86 -8.54
C LEU A 130 -24.28 1.75 -7.50
N ASP A 131 -24.95 0.61 -7.72
CA ASP A 131 -24.83 -0.57 -6.85
C ASP A 131 -23.46 -1.23 -7.00
N ILE A 132 -22.97 -1.38 -8.24
CA ILE A 132 -21.64 -1.95 -8.55
C ILE A 132 -20.53 -1.15 -7.85
N LYS A 133 -20.61 0.19 -7.87
CA LYS A 133 -19.59 1.10 -7.29
C LYS A 133 -19.92 1.56 -5.88
N LEU A 134 -20.97 1.03 -5.26
CA LEU A 134 -21.44 1.44 -3.94
C LEU A 134 -21.61 2.96 -3.82
N TRP A 135 -22.20 3.58 -4.85
CA TRP A 135 -22.61 4.97 -4.82
C TRP A 135 -24.00 5.12 -4.23
N THR A 136 -24.19 6.14 -3.42
CA THR A 136 -25.50 6.48 -2.84
C THR A 136 -25.92 7.84 -3.37
N VAL A 137 -27.17 7.96 -3.80
CA VAL A 137 -27.77 9.25 -4.12
C VAL A 137 -28.23 9.90 -2.80
N GLU A 138 -27.80 11.12 -2.54
CA GLU A 138 -28.12 11.86 -1.32
C GLU A 138 -29.32 12.79 -1.52
N GLU A 139 -29.48 13.37 -2.71
CA GLU A 139 -30.59 14.24 -3.09
C GLU A 139 -31.15 13.82 -4.44
N GLY A 140 -32.50 13.78 -4.57
CA GLY A 140 -33.16 13.32 -5.78
C GLY A 140 -33.12 11.83 -5.97
N ASP A 141 -33.09 11.37 -7.23
CA ASP A 141 -33.12 9.95 -7.61
C ASP A 141 -32.09 9.67 -8.70
N CYS A 142 -31.82 8.37 -8.95
CA CYS A 142 -31.06 7.95 -10.12
C CYS A 142 -31.98 8.00 -11.38
N PHE A 143 -31.36 8.05 -12.56
CA PHE A 143 -32.08 7.79 -13.81
C PHE A 143 -32.50 6.32 -13.90
N THR A 144 -33.56 6.07 -14.68
CA THR A 144 -34.20 4.76 -14.79
C THR A 144 -33.79 4.03 -16.06
N GLU A 145 -34.08 2.72 -16.15
CA GLU A 145 -33.94 1.94 -17.38
C GLU A 145 -34.78 2.51 -18.54
N GLU A 146 -35.86 3.20 -18.23
CA GLU A 146 -36.67 3.89 -19.25
C GLU A 146 -35.90 5.10 -19.83
N ASP A 147 -35.16 5.84 -18.99
CA ASP A 147 -34.29 6.92 -19.43
C ASP A 147 -33.15 6.40 -20.31
N VAL A 148 -32.59 5.22 -19.97
CA VAL A 148 -31.59 4.54 -20.79
C VAL A 148 -32.16 4.21 -22.16
N ARG A 149 -33.34 3.56 -22.23
CA ARG A 149 -33.99 3.20 -23.50
C ARG A 149 -34.31 4.42 -24.36
N LYS A 150 -34.81 5.50 -23.77
CA LYS A 150 -35.15 6.75 -24.46
C LYS A 150 -33.94 7.61 -24.81
N SER A 151 -32.73 7.24 -24.34
CA SER A 151 -31.53 8.10 -24.41
C SER A 151 -31.82 9.52 -23.87
N ALA A 152 -32.41 9.56 -22.67
CA ALA A 152 -32.82 10.81 -22.00
C ALA A 152 -31.57 11.63 -21.60
N LYS A 153 -31.71 12.95 -21.68
CA LYS A 153 -30.64 13.89 -21.30
C LYS A 153 -30.74 14.22 -19.81
N VAL A 154 -30.54 13.23 -18.98
CA VAL A 154 -30.55 13.32 -17.53
C VAL A 154 -29.19 12.90 -16.97
N CYS A 155 -28.81 13.41 -15.81
CA CYS A 155 -27.58 13.03 -15.15
C CYS A 155 -27.70 13.12 -13.64
N VAL A 156 -26.88 12.31 -12.97
CA VAL A 156 -26.55 12.41 -11.54
C VAL A 156 -25.17 13.06 -11.45
N VAL A 157 -24.98 13.96 -10.49
CA VAL A 157 -23.74 14.75 -10.35
C VAL A 157 -23.08 14.52 -9.00
N GLY A 158 -21.74 14.54 -8.96
CA GLY A 158 -20.99 14.52 -7.71
C GLY A 158 -20.90 15.88 -7.04
N ARG A 159 -20.55 15.91 -5.76
CA ARG A 159 -20.58 17.12 -4.93
C ARG A 159 -19.58 18.20 -5.36
N THR A 160 -18.41 17.85 -5.88
CA THR A 160 -17.45 18.83 -6.40
C THR A 160 -18.01 19.58 -7.60
N VAL A 161 -18.73 18.88 -8.50
CA VAL A 161 -19.38 19.51 -9.65
C VAL A 161 -20.47 20.49 -9.20
N VAL A 162 -21.23 20.14 -8.15
CA VAL A 162 -22.24 21.04 -7.57
C VAL A 162 -21.57 22.29 -7.00
N GLU A 163 -20.52 22.14 -6.20
CA GLU A 163 -19.80 23.25 -5.59
C GLU A 163 -19.24 24.23 -6.64
N GLU A 164 -18.58 23.72 -7.67
CA GLU A 164 -17.95 24.55 -8.70
C GLU A 164 -18.97 25.24 -9.61
N LEU A 165 -20.11 24.61 -9.90
CA LEU A 165 -21.12 25.19 -10.79
C LEU A 165 -22.13 26.11 -10.08
N PHE A 166 -22.41 25.83 -8.80
CA PHE A 166 -23.46 26.57 -8.06
C PHE A 166 -22.90 27.42 -6.91
N GLY A 167 -21.58 27.33 -6.63
CA GLY A 167 -20.87 28.12 -5.62
C GLY A 167 -21.00 27.62 -4.19
N ASP A 168 -21.83 26.60 -3.95
CA ASP A 168 -21.99 25.94 -2.66
C ASP A 168 -22.15 24.43 -2.86
N LYS A 169 -21.45 23.65 -2.04
CA LYS A 169 -21.44 22.18 -2.06
C LYS A 169 -22.84 21.58 -1.89
N TYR A 170 -23.72 22.26 -1.15
CA TYR A 170 -25.08 21.81 -0.84
C TYR A 170 -26.15 22.67 -1.53
N ALA A 171 -25.78 23.38 -2.59
CA ALA A 171 -26.75 24.19 -3.34
C ALA A 171 -27.84 23.30 -3.96
N PRO A 172 -29.14 23.72 -3.90
CA PRO A 172 -30.21 22.95 -4.51
C PRO A 172 -30.07 22.99 -6.04
N CYS A 173 -29.74 21.87 -6.62
CA CYS A 173 -29.44 21.74 -8.05
C CYS A 173 -30.30 20.69 -8.78
N VAL A 174 -31.03 19.86 -8.07
CA VAL A 174 -31.93 18.85 -8.66
C VAL A 174 -33.01 19.57 -9.48
N GLY A 175 -33.26 19.09 -10.70
CA GLY A 175 -34.16 19.68 -11.68
C GLY A 175 -33.55 20.79 -12.55
N LYS A 176 -32.41 21.37 -12.18
CA LYS A 176 -31.69 22.36 -13.00
C LYS A 176 -30.98 21.70 -14.19
N THR A 177 -30.66 22.52 -15.18
CA THR A 177 -30.00 22.08 -16.42
C THR A 177 -28.57 22.59 -16.47
N ILE A 178 -27.63 21.68 -16.72
CA ILE A 178 -26.23 21.96 -17.00
C ILE A 178 -25.90 21.60 -18.46
N ARG A 179 -24.83 22.11 -19.02
CA ARG A 179 -24.37 21.74 -20.36
C ARG A 179 -23.00 21.05 -20.31
N PHE A 180 -22.94 19.87 -20.89
CA PHE A 180 -21.69 19.15 -21.11
C PHE A 180 -21.38 19.14 -22.60
N LYS A 181 -20.24 19.68 -23.02
CA LYS A 181 -19.88 19.81 -24.45
C LYS A 181 -21.05 20.36 -25.30
N SER A 182 -21.71 21.42 -24.85
CA SER A 182 -22.85 22.05 -25.50
C SER A 182 -24.17 21.28 -25.45
N ILE A 183 -24.22 20.06 -24.94
CA ILE A 183 -25.45 19.26 -24.79
C ILE A 183 -26.07 19.51 -23.41
N PRO A 184 -27.37 19.87 -23.32
CA PRO A 184 -28.03 20.08 -22.05
C PRO A 184 -28.38 18.75 -21.37
N PHE A 185 -28.08 18.66 -20.07
CA PHE A 185 -28.48 17.58 -19.17
C PHE A 185 -29.25 18.13 -17.99
N ARG A 186 -30.36 17.51 -17.65
CA ARG A 186 -31.13 17.83 -16.43
C ARG A 186 -30.59 17.02 -15.28
N ILE A 187 -30.22 17.65 -14.18
CA ILE A 187 -29.80 17.00 -12.95
C ILE A 187 -31.01 16.31 -12.32
N VAL A 188 -30.97 15.01 -12.12
CA VAL A 188 -32.02 14.22 -11.45
C VAL A 188 -31.64 13.82 -10.05
N GLY A 189 -30.35 13.75 -9.74
CA GLY A 189 -29.86 13.44 -8.41
C GLY A 189 -28.45 13.95 -8.16
N VAL A 190 -28.05 13.92 -6.89
CA VAL A 190 -26.73 14.29 -6.41
C VAL A 190 -26.17 13.15 -5.59
N LEU A 191 -24.94 12.74 -5.90
CA LEU A 191 -24.24 11.67 -5.19
C LEU A 191 -23.79 12.13 -3.82
N LYS A 192 -23.81 11.20 -2.86
CA LYS A 192 -23.16 11.39 -1.57
C LYS A 192 -21.64 11.52 -1.75
N SER A 193 -21.03 12.51 -1.10
CA SER A 193 -19.61 12.75 -1.20
C SER A 193 -18.78 11.55 -0.70
N LYS A 194 -17.82 11.10 -1.52
CA LYS A 194 -16.77 10.12 -1.16
C LYS A 194 -15.44 10.80 -0.83
N GLY A 195 -15.26 12.07 -1.24
CA GLY A 195 -14.06 12.85 -1.02
C GLY A 195 -12.88 12.42 -1.89
N TYR A 196 -11.67 12.70 -1.42
CA TYR A 196 -10.43 12.32 -2.09
C TYR A 196 -10.04 10.89 -1.74
N ASN A 197 -9.61 10.14 -2.74
CA ASN A 197 -9.02 8.82 -2.49
C ASN A 197 -7.59 8.94 -1.92
N SER A 198 -7.00 7.82 -1.51
CA SER A 198 -5.63 7.75 -0.97
C SER A 198 -4.53 8.21 -1.96
N TRP A 199 -4.87 8.35 -3.23
CA TRP A 199 -3.99 8.86 -4.30
C TRP A 199 -4.16 10.37 -4.53
N GLY A 200 -4.98 11.05 -3.75
CA GLY A 200 -5.28 12.47 -3.89
C GLY A 200 -6.19 12.81 -5.07
N MET A 201 -6.85 11.82 -5.69
CA MET A 201 -7.82 12.06 -6.75
C MET A 201 -9.20 12.31 -6.15
N ASP A 202 -9.87 13.36 -6.65
CA ASP A 202 -11.23 13.70 -6.28
C ASP A 202 -12.23 12.72 -6.91
N GLN A 203 -12.94 11.97 -6.08
CA GLN A 203 -13.98 11.03 -6.52
C GLN A 203 -15.31 11.72 -6.79
N ASP A 204 -15.51 12.93 -6.27
CA ASP A 204 -16.76 13.68 -6.36
C ASP A 204 -16.84 14.57 -7.61
N ASN A 205 -15.76 14.68 -8.42
CA ASN A 205 -15.76 15.41 -9.68
C ASN A 205 -16.20 14.50 -10.84
N VAL A 206 -17.48 14.11 -10.83
CA VAL A 206 -18.06 13.12 -11.73
C VAL A 206 -19.48 13.49 -12.13
N LEU A 207 -19.84 13.15 -13.40
CA LEU A 207 -21.22 13.11 -13.90
C LEU A 207 -21.51 11.68 -14.36
N ILE A 208 -22.70 11.17 -14.03
CA ILE A 208 -23.17 9.86 -14.47
C ILE A 208 -24.47 10.07 -15.25
N ALA A 209 -24.56 9.51 -16.45
CA ALA A 209 -25.72 9.65 -17.34
C ALA A 209 -26.00 8.32 -18.05
N PRO A 210 -27.19 8.13 -18.65
CA PRO A 210 -27.49 6.92 -19.43
C PRO A 210 -26.44 6.66 -20.52
N TYR A 211 -25.86 5.45 -20.56
CA TYR A 211 -24.80 5.10 -21.53
C TYR A 211 -25.25 5.33 -22.98
N THR A 212 -26.51 5.09 -23.27
CA THR A 212 -27.09 5.31 -24.62
C THR A 212 -27.06 6.77 -25.03
N THR A 213 -27.22 7.71 -24.06
CA THR A 213 -27.14 9.14 -24.31
C THR A 213 -25.71 9.57 -24.57
N VAL A 214 -24.77 9.11 -23.72
CA VAL A 214 -23.34 9.43 -23.87
C VAL A 214 -22.79 8.85 -25.17
N MET A 215 -23.09 7.58 -25.46
CA MET A 215 -22.66 6.88 -26.66
C MET A 215 -23.12 7.61 -27.94
N LYS A 216 -24.43 7.95 -28.04
CA LYS A 216 -25.01 8.51 -29.25
C LYS A 216 -24.73 10.00 -29.44
N ARG A 217 -24.68 10.78 -28.34
CA ARG A 217 -24.72 12.25 -28.40
C ARG A 217 -23.40 12.92 -28.03
N ILE A 218 -22.57 12.28 -27.21
CA ILE A 218 -21.34 12.85 -26.69
C ILE A 218 -20.11 12.23 -27.38
N ALA A 219 -19.98 10.91 -27.30
CA ALA A 219 -18.83 10.18 -27.82
C ALA A 219 -18.97 9.84 -29.31
N ALA A 220 -20.20 9.76 -29.84
CA ALA A 220 -20.51 9.34 -31.21
C ALA A 220 -19.83 8.00 -31.58
N GLN A 221 -19.85 7.02 -30.67
CA GLN A 221 -19.22 5.71 -30.81
C GLN A 221 -20.24 4.58 -30.70
N SER A 222 -19.89 3.39 -31.20
CA SER A 222 -20.71 2.20 -31.19
C SER A 222 -20.15 1.08 -30.33
N TYR A 223 -19.15 1.35 -29.51
CA TYR A 223 -18.44 0.42 -28.65
C TYR A 223 -18.39 0.94 -27.22
N PHE A 224 -18.12 0.05 -26.28
CA PHE A 224 -17.93 0.38 -24.87
C PHE A 224 -16.43 0.52 -24.54
N ASN A 225 -16.10 1.42 -23.63
CA ASN A 225 -14.76 1.57 -23.09
C ASN A 225 -14.43 0.44 -22.11
N SER A 226 -15.44 0.01 -21.34
CA SER A 226 -15.38 -1.15 -20.45
C SER A 226 -16.78 -1.62 -20.10
N ILE A 227 -16.88 -2.78 -19.46
CA ILE A 227 -18.11 -3.26 -18.84
C ILE A 227 -17.77 -3.59 -17.40
N SER A 228 -18.43 -2.90 -16.46
CA SER A 228 -18.28 -3.13 -15.02
C SER A 228 -19.34 -4.13 -14.56
N MET A 229 -18.96 -5.08 -13.74
CA MET A 229 -19.82 -6.16 -13.26
C MET A 229 -19.54 -6.44 -11.80
N SER A 230 -20.55 -6.98 -11.09
CA SER A 230 -20.43 -7.47 -9.73
C SER A 230 -20.64 -8.97 -9.69
N ALA A 231 -19.64 -9.73 -9.28
CA ALA A 231 -19.81 -11.17 -9.07
C ALA A 231 -20.78 -11.45 -7.91
N LEU A 232 -21.37 -12.62 -7.88
CA LEU A 232 -22.31 -13.03 -6.84
C LEU A 232 -21.66 -13.02 -5.44
N SER A 233 -20.39 -13.41 -5.35
CA SER A 233 -19.57 -13.32 -4.14
C SER A 233 -18.10 -13.16 -4.52
N GLU A 234 -17.27 -12.74 -3.55
CA GLU A 234 -15.82 -12.61 -3.73
C GLU A 234 -15.18 -13.97 -4.06
N ASP A 235 -15.62 -15.04 -3.39
CA ASP A 235 -15.11 -16.41 -3.59
C ASP A 235 -15.41 -16.99 -4.98
N LEU A 236 -16.46 -16.50 -5.63
CA LEU A 236 -16.86 -16.94 -6.98
C LEU A 236 -16.31 -16.04 -8.10
N SER A 237 -15.43 -15.09 -7.77
CA SER A 237 -14.90 -14.14 -8.76
C SER A 237 -14.08 -14.82 -9.85
N GLU A 238 -13.29 -15.84 -9.53
CA GLU A 238 -12.51 -16.60 -10.53
C GLU A 238 -13.42 -17.40 -11.46
N GLU A 239 -14.43 -18.09 -10.92
CA GLU A 239 -15.40 -18.83 -11.72
C GLU A 239 -16.23 -17.89 -12.61
N ALA A 240 -16.60 -16.71 -12.10
CA ALA A 240 -17.27 -15.68 -12.88
C ALA A 240 -16.39 -15.15 -14.03
N ILE A 241 -15.08 -14.98 -13.82
CA ILE A 241 -14.13 -14.60 -14.87
C ILE A 241 -14.10 -15.67 -15.97
N ASP A 242 -14.07 -16.94 -15.61
CA ASP A 242 -14.07 -18.04 -16.57
C ASP A 242 -15.38 -18.08 -17.38
N GLU A 243 -16.53 -17.89 -16.72
CA GLU A 243 -17.84 -17.80 -17.37
C GLU A 243 -17.89 -16.64 -18.37
N ILE A 244 -17.50 -15.43 -17.94
CA ILE A 244 -17.44 -14.23 -18.80
C ILE A 244 -16.51 -14.47 -19.99
N THR A 245 -15.34 -15.05 -19.74
CA THR A 245 -14.36 -15.36 -20.79
C THR A 245 -14.95 -16.25 -21.86
N GLN A 246 -15.65 -17.31 -21.48
CA GLN A 246 -16.30 -18.24 -22.43
C GLN A 246 -17.39 -17.53 -23.24
N ILE A 247 -18.22 -16.68 -22.61
CA ILE A 247 -19.28 -15.92 -23.28
C ILE A 247 -18.69 -14.98 -24.32
N ILE A 248 -17.67 -14.19 -23.95
CA ILE A 248 -17.07 -13.21 -24.85
C ILE A 248 -16.27 -13.89 -25.96
N ARG A 249 -15.48 -14.94 -25.69
CA ARG A 249 -14.78 -15.73 -26.72
C ARG A 249 -15.75 -16.28 -27.74
N ARG A 250 -16.92 -16.77 -27.32
CA ARG A 250 -17.99 -17.26 -28.20
C ARG A 250 -18.53 -16.13 -29.10
N ASN A 251 -18.80 -14.95 -28.53
CA ASN A 251 -19.33 -13.79 -29.26
C ASN A 251 -18.33 -13.26 -30.29
N HIS A 252 -17.05 -13.17 -29.90
CA HIS A 252 -15.97 -12.72 -30.78
C HIS A 252 -15.49 -13.81 -31.76
N LYS A 253 -16.05 -15.04 -31.65
CA LYS A 253 -15.68 -16.19 -32.50
C LYS A 253 -14.18 -16.48 -32.47
N LEU A 254 -13.56 -16.34 -31.30
CA LEU A 254 -12.15 -16.63 -31.10
C LEU A 254 -11.92 -18.15 -31.19
N LYS A 255 -10.84 -18.54 -31.87
CA LYS A 255 -10.39 -19.95 -31.91
C LYS A 255 -9.83 -20.33 -30.54
N GLU A 256 -9.81 -21.64 -30.22
CA GLU A 256 -9.28 -22.14 -28.95
C GLU A 256 -7.84 -21.68 -28.68
N ASP A 257 -6.98 -21.67 -29.71
CA ASP A 257 -5.58 -21.27 -29.62
C ASP A 257 -5.34 -19.75 -29.80
N ALA A 258 -6.39 -18.94 -29.97
CA ALA A 258 -6.26 -17.50 -30.13
C ALA A 258 -6.14 -16.80 -28.78
N GLU A 259 -5.24 -15.82 -28.70
CA GLU A 259 -5.19 -14.89 -27.54
C GLU A 259 -6.49 -14.10 -27.46
N ASP A 260 -6.88 -13.76 -26.23
CA ASP A 260 -8.07 -12.95 -25.98
C ASP A 260 -7.87 -11.49 -26.44
N ASP A 261 -8.86 -10.94 -27.11
CA ASP A 261 -8.91 -9.56 -27.54
C ASP A 261 -9.58 -8.65 -26.50
N PHE A 262 -9.71 -9.17 -25.29
CA PHE A 262 -10.21 -8.50 -24.09
C PHE A 262 -9.39 -8.89 -22.86
N THR A 263 -9.59 -8.17 -21.77
CA THR A 263 -8.99 -8.46 -20.47
C THR A 263 -10.04 -8.28 -19.38
N ILE A 264 -10.16 -9.25 -18.49
CA ILE A 264 -11.00 -9.13 -17.30
C ILE A 264 -10.08 -8.90 -16.12
N ARG A 265 -10.37 -7.92 -15.31
CA ARG A 265 -9.64 -7.63 -14.07
C ARG A 265 -10.59 -7.68 -12.89
N SER A 266 -10.24 -8.45 -11.90
CA SER A 266 -10.93 -8.42 -10.61
C SER A 266 -10.33 -7.38 -9.68
N GLN A 267 -11.15 -6.85 -8.80
CA GLN A 267 -10.69 -5.98 -7.73
C GLN A 267 -9.73 -6.73 -6.79
N GLN A 268 -10.00 -8.02 -6.55
CA GLN A 268 -9.16 -8.89 -5.74
C GLN A 268 -7.74 -9.04 -6.33
N GLU A 269 -7.61 -9.34 -7.63
CA GLU A 269 -6.32 -9.44 -8.32
C GLU A 269 -5.53 -8.11 -8.22
N MET A 270 -6.23 -6.98 -8.31
CA MET A 270 -5.62 -5.67 -8.13
C MET A 270 -5.09 -5.47 -6.70
N MET A 271 -5.87 -5.88 -5.67
CA MET A 271 -5.44 -5.84 -4.27
C MET A 271 -4.21 -6.72 -4.03
N GLU A 272 -4.19 -7.93 -4.57
CA GLU A 272 -3.07 -8.87 -4.45
C GLU A 272 -1.80 -8.33 -5.15
N THR A 273 -1.95 -7.81 -6.37
CA THR A 273 -0.84 -7.22 -7.12
C THR A 273 -0.25 -6.00 -6.41
N MET A 274 -1.09 -5.10 -5.92
CA MET A 274 -0.64 -3.95 -5.13
C MET A 274 -0.01 -4.38 -3.80
N GLY A 275 -0.64 -5.36 -3.12
CA GLY A 275 -0.11 -5.94 -1.90
C GLY A 275 1.29 -6.54 -2.09
N SER A 276 1.49 -7.34 -3.12
CA SER A 276 2.79 -7.94 -3.45
C SER A 276 3.85 -6.91 -3.83
N THR A 277 3.44 -5.84 -4.52
CA THR A 277 4.31 -4.71 -4.83
C THR A 277 4.79 -3.99 -3.56
N MET A 278 3.87 -3.72 -2.60
CA MET A 278 4.21 -3.12 -1.31
C MET A 278 5.11 -4.05 -0.47
N ASP A 279 4.85 -5.36 -0.49
CA ASP A 279 5.71 -6.34 0.18
C ASP A 279 7.13 -6.34 -0.42
N THR A 280 7.26 -6.27 -1.75
CA THR A 280 8.55 -6.19 -2.44
C THR A 280 9.32 -4.92 -2.06
N ILE A 281 8.67 -3.76 -2.08
CA ILE A 281 9.28 -2.49 -1.65
C ILE A 281 9.72 -2.57 -0.18
N THR A 282 8.87 -3.12 0.69
CA THR A 282 9.17 -3.27 2.11
C THR A 282 10.38 -4.18 2.32
N ILE A 283 10.49 -5.30 1.60
CA ILE A 283 11.64 -6.19 1.67
C ILE A 283 12.93 -5.47 1.25
N ILE A 284 12.92 -4.72 0.15
CA ILE A 284 14.09 -3.95 -0.30
C ILE A 284 14.55 -2.96 0.78
N LEU A 285 13.61 -2.24 1.38
CA LEU A 285 13.91 -1.27 2.44
C LEU A 285 14.45 -1.95 3.72
N VAL A 286 13.86 -3.08 4.11
CA VAL A 286 14.33 -3.87 5.27
C VAL A 286 15.73 -4.42 5.03
N VAL A 287 16.03 -4.89 3.81
CA VAL A 287 17.38 -5.34 3.44
C VAL A 287 18.38 -4.19 3.55
N ALA A 288 18.04 -3.00 3.06
CA ALA A 288 18.89 -1.81 3.20
C ALA A 288 19.14 -1.44 4.68
N ALA A 289 18.12 -1.51 5.52
CA ALA A 289 18.25 -1.28 6.96
C ALA A 289 19.08 -2.38 7.65
N ALA A 290 18.99 -3.63 7.20
CA ALA A 290 19.82 -4.74 7.70
C ALA A 290 21.32 -4.49 7.45
N PHE A 291 21.69 -3.95 6.28
CA PHE A 291 23.08 -3.51 6.04
C PHE A 291 23.52 -2.43 7.03
N SER A 292 22.66 -1.47 7.36
CA SER A 292 22.97 -0.45 8.38
C SER A 292 23.22 -1.09 9.75
N LEU A 293 22.42 -2.09 10.11
CA LEU A 293 22.60 -2.84 11.36
C LEU A 293 23.90 -3.66 11.37
N LEU A 294 24.32 -4.23 10.23
CA LEU A 294 25.61 -4.92 10.11
C LEU A 294 26.78 -3.97 10.33
N VAL A 295 26.71 -2.77 9.72
CA VAL A 295 27.74 -1.73 9.95
C VAL A 295 27.80 -1.31 11.42
N ALA A 296 26.65 -1.16 12.07
CA ALA A 296 26.55 -0.89 13.51
C ALA A 296 27.18 -2.02 14.35
N GLY A 297 26.97 -3.27 13.96
CA GLY A 297 27.60 -4.43 14.58
C GLY A 297 29.13 -4.41 14.50
N ILE A 298 29.70 -4.04 13.35
CA ILE A 298 31.15 -3.85 13.20
C ILE A 298 31.63 -2.72 14.12
N GLY A 299 30.83 -1.66 14.27
CA GLY A 299 31.10 -0.58 15.23
C GLY A 299 31.20 -1.10 16.68
N ILE A 300 30.26 -1.96 17.10
CA ILE A 300 30.31 -2.62 18.41
C ILE A 300 31.58 -3.45 18.55
N MET A 301 31.90 -4.28 17.55
CA MET A 301 33.12 -5.12 17.57
C MET A 301 34.39 -4.29 17.77
N ASN A 302 34.54 -3.19 17.02
CA ASN A 302 35.71 -2.31 17.12
C ASN A 302 35.82 -1.67 18.50
N ILE A 303 34.72 -1.16 19.04
CA ILE A 303 34.69 -0.54 20.36
C ILE A 303 34.97 -1.56 21.47
N MET A 304 34.45 -2.78 21.35
CA MET A 304 34.73 -3.85 22.29
C MET A 304 36.20 -4.31 22.23
N LEU A 305 36.83 -4.33 21.04
CA LEU A 305 38.26 -4.61 20.91
C LEU A 305 39.09 -3.55 21.63
N VAL A 306 38.76 -2.28 21.50
CA VAL A 306 39.42 -1.17 22.24
C VAL A 306 39.20 -1.32 23.75
N SER A 307 37.95 -1.62 24.18
CA SER A 307 37.65 -1.87 25.60
C SER A 307 38.48 -3.03 26.20
N VAL A 308 38.68 -4.13 25.44
CA VAL A 308 39.49 -5.24 25.87
C VAL A 308 40.96 -4.82 26.04
N THR A 309 41.52 -4.04 25.12
CA THR A 309 42.91 -3.53 25.23
C THR A 309 43.06 -2.55 26.39
N GLU A 310 42.12 -1.63 26.61
CA GLU A 310 42.17 -0.69 27.75
C GLU A 310 42.08 -1.40 29.12
N ARG A 311 41.36 -2.53 29.20
CA ARG A 311 41.16 -3.31 30.41
C ARG A 311 42.09 -4.53 30.52
N THR A 312 43.16 -4.58 29.75
CA THR A 312 44.09 -5.74 29.72
C THR A 312 44.63 -6.09 31.12
N LYS A 313 45.12 -5.09 31.89
CA LYS A 313 45.59 -5.29 33.28
C LYS A 313 44.49 -5.82 34.22
N GLU A 314 43.26 -5.32 34.09
CA GLU A 314 42.11 -5.76 34.89
C GLU A 314 41.74 -7.23 34.59
N ILE A 315 41.76 -7.60 33.31
CA ILE A 315 41.54 -8.99 32.86
C ILE A 315 42.63 -9.92 33.39
N GLY A 316 43.89 -9.51 33.28
CA GLY A 316 45.03 -10.24 33.80
C GLY A 316 44.98 -10.48 35.30
N LEU A 317 44.58 -9.42 36.07
CA LEU A 317 44.40 -9.53 37.52
C LEU A 317 43.29 -10.52 37.88
N ARG A 318 42.13 -10.49 37.19
CA ARG A 318 41.03 -11.45 37.43
C ARG A 318 41.44 -12.89 37.14
N MET A 319 42.17 -13.12 36.04
CA MET A 319 42.67 -14.42 35.69
C MET A 319 43.71 -14.94 36.68
N SER A 320 44.60 -14.08 37.18
CA SER A 320 45.62 -14.42 38.20
C SER A 320 44.98 -14.80 39.54
N VAL A 321 43.80 -14.27 39.89
CA VAL A 321 43.03 -14.64 41.10
C VAL A 321 42.13 -15.84 40.85
N GLY A 322 42.16 -16.47 39.65
CA GLY A 322 41.50 -17.74 39.36
C GLY A 322 40.22 -17.63 38.52
N ALA A 323 39.92 -16.51 37.88
CA ALA A 323 38.83 -16.44 36.92
C ALA A 323 39.12 -17.29 35.69
N ARG A 324 38.15 -18.10 35.23
CA ARG A 324 38.24 -18.90 34.03
C ARG A 324 38.05 -18.05 32.78
N GLY A 325 38.68 -18.40 31.67
CA GLY A 325 38.45 -17.70 30.38
C GLY A 325 36.99 -17.62 29.95
N VAL A 326 36.18 -18.64 30.31
CA VAL A 326 34.72 -18.65 30.05
C VAL A 326 34.00 -17.56 30.85
N ASP A 327 34.44 -17.26 32.09
CA ASP A 327 33.85 -16.18 32.90
C ASP A 327 34.10 -14.79 32.26
N ILE A 328 35.33 -14.58 31.75
CA ILE A 328 35.72 -13.37 31.03
C ILE A 328 34.94 -13.25 29.73
N MET A 329 34.88 -14.35 28.93
CA MET A 329 34.10 -14.37 27.70
C MET A 329 32.63 -14.03 27.91
N SER A 330 32.02 -14.67 28.91
CA SER A 330 30.58 -14.40 29.20
C SER A 330 30.34 -12.96 29.65
N GLN A 331 31.27 -12.36 30.40
CA GLN A 331 31.18 -10.96 30.81
C GLN A 331 31.14 -10.03 29.60
N PHE A 332 32.10 -10.14 28.65
CA PHE A 332 32.15 -9.28 27.48
C PHE A 332 31.01 -9.56 26.50
N LEU A 333 30.53 -10.82 26.38
CA LEU A 333 29.34 -11.14 25.59
C LEU A 333 28.08 -10.49 26.18
N ILE A 334 27.87 -10.53 27.47
CA ILE A 334 26.73 -9.88 28.11
C ILE A 334 26.83 -8.36 27.94
N GLU A 335 28.03 -7.78 28.04
CA GLU A 335 28.24 -6.34 27.82
C GLU A 335 27.81 -5.93 26.39
N SER A 336 28.23 -6.67 25.35
CA SER A 336 27.85 -6.40 23.96
C SER A 336 26.35 -6.60 23.71
N ILE A 337 25.72 -7.63 24.28
CA ILE A 337 24.27 -7.86 24.22
C ILE A 337 23.50 -6.72 24.91
N MET A 338 23.95 -6.25 26.05
CA MET A 338 23.32 -5.14 26.78
C MET A 338 23.41 -3.83 25.99
N ILE A 339 24.54 -3.56 25.33
CA ILE A 339 24.69 -2.39 24.42
C ILE A 339 23.71 -2.49 23.27
N SER A 340 23.61 -3.68 22.63
CA SER A 340 22.72 -3.85 21.48
C SER A 340 21.24 -3.80 21.87
N LEU A 341 20.85 -4.39 23.00
CA LEU A 341 19.46 -4.35 23.47
C LEU A 341 19.03 -2.96 23.95
N THR A 342 19.90 -2.20 24.64
CA THR A 342 19.60 -0.81 25.01
C THR A 342 19.47 0.07 23.79
N GLY A 343 20.34 -0.13 22.77
CA GLY A 343 20.20 0.51 21.46
C GLY A 343 18.89 0.16 20.77
N ALA A 344 18.46 -1.11 20.84
CA ALA A 344 17.18 -1.56 20.29
C ALA A 344 15.99 -0.89 20.97
N ILE A 345 15.98 -0.80 22.33
CA ILE A 345 14.91 -0.12 23.06
C ILE A 345 14.79 1.34 22.62
N LEU A 346 15.90 2.08 22.58
CA LEU A 346 15.89 3.47 22.13
C LEU A 346 15.49 3.59 20.66
N GLY A 347 15.95 2.66 19.82
CA GLY A 347 15.57 2.58 18.41
C GLY A 347 14.07 2.33 18.20
N VAL A 348 13.47 1.46 19.03
CA VAL A 348 12.00 1.23 19.01
C VAL A 348 11.26 2.51 19.38
N PHE A 349 11.65 3.21 20.44
CA PHE A 349 11.01 4.48 20.80
C PHE A 349 11.13 5.53 19.69
N LEU A 350 12.30 5.67 19.09
CA LEU A 350 12.48 6.58 17.95
C LEU A 350 11.72 6.12 16.70
N GLY A 351 11.62 4.82 16.47
CA GLY A 351 10.84 4.25 15.38
C GLY A 351 9.34 4.54 15.52
N TYR A 352 8.77 4.36 16.71
CA TYR A 352 7.39 4.74 17.00
C TYR A 352 7.16 6.24 16.87
N GLY A 353 8.06 7.07 17.43
CA GLY A 353 8.01 8.52 17.31
C GLY A 353 8.11 8.99 15.85
N GLY A 354 9.03 8.41 15.08
CA GLY A 354 9.17 8.69 13.65
C GLY A 354 7.97 8.28 12.82
N SER A 355 7.39 7.10 13.12
CA SER A 355 6.15 6.63 12.48
C SER A 355 4.97 7.56 12.80
N TRP A 356 4.84 8.02 14.03
CA TRP A 356 3.82 8.99 14.42
C TRP A 356 4.00 10.34 13.72
N ILE A 357 5.24 10.84 13.60
CA ILE A 357 5.55 12.06 12.85
C ILE A 357 5.18 11.88 11.37
N ALA A 358 5.54 10.73 10.77
CA ALA A 358 5.23 10.42 9.38
C ALA A 358 3.71 10.43 9.12
N SER A 359 2.91 9.89 10.03
CA SER A 359 1.44 9.90 9.89
C SER A 359 0.82 11.27 10.10
N THR A 360 1.33 12.07 11.06
CA THR A 360 0.71 13.35 11.43
C THR A 360 1.09 14.48 10.48
N PHE A 361 2.36 14.58 10.07
CA PHE A 361 2.85 15.69 9.27
C PHE A 361 2.88 15.41 7.77
N PHE A 362 3.08 14.16 7.37
CA PHE A 362 3.18 13.77 5.96
C PHE A 362 1.94 13.00 5.46
N ALA A 363 0.94 12.81 6.31
CA ALA A 363 -0.28 12.04 6.00
C ALA A 363 0.02 10.64 5.43
N LEU A 364 1.19 10.06 5.77
CA LEU A 364 1.56 8.72 5.32
C LEU A 364 0.82 7.69 6.19
N PRO A 365 0.12 6.72 5.58
CA PRO A 365 -0.50 5.65 6.34
C PRO A 365 0.58 4.84 7.04
N SER A 366 0.55 4.80 8.36
CA SER A 366 1.52 4.06 9.15
C SER A 366 0.84 3.21 10.21
N ASN A 367 1.18 1.93 10.23
CA ASN A 367 0.71 0.97 11.22
C ASN A 367 1.90 0.12 11.67
N VAL A 368 2.35 0.32 12.91
CA VAL A 368 3.49 -0.44 13.46
C VAL A 368 3.01 -1.82 13.86
N PRO A 369 3.39 -2.90 13.15
CA PRO A 369 3.00 -4.24 13.52
C PRO A 369 3.73 -4.67 14.80
N PHE A 370 3.02 -5.17 15.79
CA PHE A 370 3.58 -5.53 17.09
C PHE A 370 4.73 -6.56 17.01
N TRP A 371 4.67 -7.47 16.04
CA TRP A 371 5.71 -8.47 15.82
C TRP A 371 7.05 -7.87 15.36
N SER A 372 7.05 -6.68 14.72
CA SER A 372 8.28 -6.01 14.27
C SER A 372 9.21 -5.65 15.42
N VAL A 373 8.64 -5.33 16.58
CA VAL A 373 9.39 -5.06 17.80
C VAL A 373 10.12 -6.32 18.28
N GLY A 374 9.42 -7.46 18.31
CA GLY A 374 10.01 -8.73 18.68
C GLY A 374 11.16 -9.15 17.77
N VAL A 375 10.96 -9.02 16.45
CA VAL A 375 12.01 -9.31 15.45
C VAL A 375 13.22 -8.38 15.63
N SER A 376 12.99 -7.08 15.86
CA SER A 376 14.08 -6.12 16.10
C SER A 376 14.93 -6.52 17.32
N PHE A 377 14.30 -6.92 18.41
CA PHE A 377 15.03 -7.41 19.61
C PHE A 377 15.82 -8.68 19.32
N CYS A 378 15.25 -9.67 18.61
CA CYS A 378 15.96 -10.90 18.24
C CYS A 378 17.19 -10.62 17.36
N VAL A 379 17.02 -9.75 16.36
CA VAL A 379 18.11 -9.35 15.46
C VAL A 379 19.20 -8.60 16.22
N CYS A 380 18.85 -7.66 17.10
CA CYS A 380 19.83 -6.93 17.91
C CYS A 380 20.58 -7.86 18.89
N ALA A 381 19.89 -8.79 19.53
CA ALA A 381 20.52 -9.78 20.38
C ALA A 381 21.52 -10.64 19.58
N PHE A 382 21.13 -11.10 18.39
CA PHE A 382 22.02 -11.84 17.49
C PHE A 382 23.25 -11.01 17.09
N ILE A 383 23.08 -9.74 16.71
CA ILE A 383 24.18 -8.82 16.40
C ILE A 383 25.11 -8.65 17.58
N GLY A 384 24.57 -8.43 18.80
CA GLY A 384 25.35 -8.32 20.01
C GLY A 384 26.21 -9.56 20.31
N VAL A 385 25.65 -10.74 20.12
CA VAL A 385 26.39 -12.03 20.28
C VAL A 385 27.44 -12.19 19.17
N PHE A 386 27.04 -12.01 17.91
CA PHE A 386 27.92 -12.29 16.77
C PHE A 386 29.14 -11.37 16.74
N PHE A 387 28.93 -10.08 16.85
CA PHE A 387 30.01 -9.10 16.82
C PHE A 387 30.74 -8.96 18.16
N GLY A 388 30.09 -9.30 19.27
CA GLY A 388 30.73 -9.38 20.59
C GLY A 388 31.61 -10.63 20.81
N TYR A 389 31.38 -11.68 20.03
CA TYR A 389 32.12 -12.97 20.21
C TYR A 389 33.63 -12.85 19.97
N VAL A 390 34.03 -12.14 18.89
CA VAL A 390 35.46 -11.99 18.54
C VAL A 390 36.27 -11.30 19.65
N PRO A 391 35.86 -10.09 20.12
CA PRO A 391 36.56 -9.42 21.21
C PRO A 391 36.48 -10.19 22.53
N ALA A 392 35.32 -10.79 22.85
CA ALA A 392 35.18 -11.60 24.06
C ALA A 392 36.12 -12.85 24.06
N ARG A 393 36.26 -13.51 22.93
CA ARG A 393 37.19 -14.62 22.77
C ARG A 393 38.65 -14.17 22.89
N LYS A 394 39.01 -12.99 22.35
CA LYS A 394 40.33 -12.39 22.48
C LYS A 394 40.67 -12.13 23.95
N ALA A 395 39.76 -11.54 24.71
CA ALA A 395 39.88 -11.30 26.14
C ALA A 395 40.07 -12.60 26.95
N ALA A 396 39.28 -13.66 26.61
CA ALA A 396 39.30 -14.94 27.29
C ALA A 396 40.60 -15.78 27.08
N ARG A 397 41.34 -15.44 26.04
CA ARG A 397 42.61 -16.17 25.68
C ARG A 397 43.88 -15.39 26.01
N MET A 398 43.79 -14.28 26.74
CA MET A 398 44.96 -13.54 27.18
C MET A 398 45.80 -14.34 28.19
N ASP A 399 47.12 -14.26 28.08
CA ASP A 399 48.02 -14.78 29.11
C ASP A 399 48.02 -13.78 30.30
N PRO A 400 47.72 -14.27 31.54
CA PRO A 400 47.70 -13.41 32.71
C PRO A 400 49.02 -12.69 32.99
N ILE A 401 50.17 -13.34 32.68
CA ILE A 401 51.51 -12.80 32.93
C ILE A 401 51.80 -11.66 31.96
N GLU A 402 51.47 -11.84 30.67
CA GLU A 402 51.65 -10.80 29.64
C GLU A 402 50.70 -9.66 29.86
N ALA A 403 49.43 -9.95 30.26
CA ALA A 403 48.44 -8.94 30.54
C ALA A 403 48.80 -8.01 31.72
N LEU A 404 49.50 -8.52 32.75
CA LEU A 404 49.98 -7.72 33.87
C LEU A 404 51.20 -6.86 33.54
N ARG A 405 52.00 -7.25 32.54
CA ARG A 405 53.16 -6.54 32.04
C ARG A 405 52.87 -5.46 30.99
N TYR A 406 51.65 -5.45 30.50
CA TYR A 406 51.20 -4.51 29.46
C TYR A 406 51.23 -3.08 29.98
N GLU A 407 52.03 -2.23 29.34
CA GLU A 407 52.13 -0.77 29.67
C GLU A 407 51.04 0.05 28.95
#